data_9c44a1473f9997f6485339c38612cf1a
#
_entry.id   9c44a1473f9997f6485339c38612cf1a
#
_cell.length_a   1.000
_cell.length_b   1.000
_cell.length_c   1.000
_cell.angle_alpha   90.00
_cell.angle_beta   90.00
_cell.angle_gamma   90.00
#
_symmetry.space_group_name_H-M   'P 1'
#
loop_
_entity.id
_entity.type
_entity.pdbx_description
1 polymer ?
#
loop_
_entity_poly.entity_id
_entity_poly.type
_entity_poly.pdbx_seq_one_letter_code
_entity_poly.pdbx_strand_id
1 'polypeptide(L)'
;MIRIFKKLLNQNFSLKTNMFSRSKFFFIWEICYLRFLYFFLVKKSFKFFEKIEKNTIGVEYSKKSFYDGRIPIYRPDERILLPFFNLLSDPNLEKEKILILGPRYENEIFIARAIGFKKIYALDTFSYSPLVETGDMHNLEYPEDFFDAIVCGWTLSYSTDPQKACNEMSRVLKKNGSVVVAVEKVSLKEREKEESKKITGILTGSSRIQTKDQFDKLFEGLECVSVFDDKKGKVSSPFIITYKKN
;
A
#
# COMPACT_ATOMS: atom_id res chain seq x y z
N MET A 1 4.49 17.81 -8.61
CA MET A 1 4.35 18.23 -7.22
C MET A 1 3.19 19.21 -7.02
N ILE A 2 3.22 20.42 -7.59
CA ILE A 2 2.18 21.46 -7.46
C ILE A 2 0.78 20.98 -7.88
N ARG A 3 0.67 20.14 -8.91
CA ARG A 3 -0.61 19.60 -9.42
C ARG A 3 -1.27 18.60 -8.46
N ILE A 4 -0.48 17.78 -7.76
CA ILE A 4 -0.94 16.82 -6.73
C ILE A 4 -1.46 17.60 -5.53
N PHE A 5 -0.72 18.59 -5.09
CA PHE A 5 -1.09 19.45 -3.96
C PHE A 5 -2.38 20.26 -4.24
N LYS A 6 -2.53 20.81 -5.44
CA LYS A 6 -3.77 21.49 -5.82
C LYS A 6 -4.97 20.54 -5.83
N LYS A 7 -4.77 19.27 -6.21
CA LYS A 7 -5.84 18.28 -6.28
C LYS A 7 -6.29 17.83 -4.88
N LEU A 8 -5.34 17.69 -3.95
CA LEU A 8 -5.60 17.38 -2.54
C LEU A 8 -6.25 18.56 -1.79
N LEU A 9 -5.86 19.80 -2.09
CA LEU A 9 -6.46 21.02 -1.54
C LEU A 9 -7.90 21.25 -2.02
N ASN A 10 -8.25 20.83 -3.24
CA ASN A 10 -9.61 20.98 -3.77
C ASN A 10 -10.62 19.95 -3.25
N GLN A 11 -10.19 18.98 -2.44
CA GLN A 11 -11.05 17.96 -1.82
C GLN A 11 -11.36 18.24 -0.34
N ASN A 12 -11.43 19.50 0.09
CA ASN A 12 -11.69 19.91 1.47
C ASN A 12 -10.69 19.40 2.52
N PHE A 13 -9.54 18.88 2.09
CA PHE A 13 -8.45 18.60 2.99
C PHE A 13 -7.76 19.91 3.37
N SER A 14 -8.18 20.52 4.47
CA SER A 14 -7.47 21.63 5.12
C SER A 14 -6.14 21.16 5.69
N LEU A 15 -5.24 20.72 4.80
CA LEU A 15 -3.84 20.63 5.11
C LEU A 15 -3.28 22.07 5.14
N LYS A 16 -3.43 22.77 6.27
CA LYS A 16 -2.51 23.84 6.65
C LYS A 16 -1.14 23.21 6.86
N THR A 17 -0.58 22.62 5.80
CA THR A 17 0.77 22.13 5.80
C THR A 17 1.69 23.32 5.67
N ASN A 18 2.26 23.74 6.79
CA ASN A 18 3.39 24.65 6.82
C ASN A 18 4.44 24.19 5.79
N MET A 19 5.15 25.14 5.17
CA MET A 19 6.26 24.89 4.22
C MET A 19 7.28 23.87 4.76
N PHE A 20 7.36 23.72 6.08
CA PHE A 20 8.18 22.74 6.82
C PHE A 20 7.74 21.28 6.60
N SER A 21 6.45 20.99 6.34
CA SER A 21 6.01 19.62 6.08
C SER A 21 6.37 19.15 4.67
N ARG A 22 6.48 20.08 3.71
CA ARG A 22 6.94 19.79 2.33
C ARG A 22 8.41 19.38 2.30
N SER A 23 9.25 20.03 3.11
CA SER A 23 10.67 19.67 3.21
C SER A 23 10.87 18.30 3.85
N LYS A 24 10.04 17.91 4.84
CA LYS A 24 10.14 16.58 5.48
C LYS A 24 9.96 15.43 4.49
N PHE A 25 8.96 15.51 3.60
CA PHE A 25 8.75 14.45 2.60
C PHE A 25 9.87 14.39 1.56
N PHE A 26 10.47 15.51 1.19
CA PHE A 26 11.62 15.52 0.30
C PHE A 26 12.82 14.79 0.92
N PHE A 27 13.17 15.09 2.16
CA PHE A 27 14.25 14.43 2.88
C PHE A 27 14.02 12.94 3.10
N ILE A 28 12.76 12.50 3.25
CA ILE A 28 12.43 11.08 3.34
C ILE A 28 12.92 10.32 2.11
N TRP A 29 12.70 10.86 0.91
CA TRP A 29 13.14 10.21 -0.32
C TRP A 29 14.65 10.07 -0.41
N GLU A 30 15.39 11.12 -0.09
CA GLU A 30 16.86 11.09 -0.08
C GLU A 30 17.40 10.06 0.91
N ILE A 31 16.88 10.05 2.12
CA ILE A 31 17.27 9.08 3.15
C ILE A 31 16.95 7.65 2.69
N CYS A 32 15.75 7.40 2.18
CA CYS A 32 15.37 6.07 1.71
C CYS A 32 16.24 5.59 0.55
N TYR A 33 16.61 6.49 -0.36
CA TYR A 33 17.50 6.18 -1.46
C TYR A 33 18.91 5.80 -1.00
N LEU A 34 19.50 6.59 -0.11
CA LEU A 34 20.83 6.31 0.47
C LEU A 34 20.82 4.98 1.25
N ARG A 35 19.77 4.73 2.03
CA ARG A 35 19.60 3.47 2.76
C ARG A 35 19.42 2.30 1.80
N PHE A 36 18.64 2.46 0.73
CA PHE A 36 18.50 1.45 -0.32
C PHE A 36 19.86 1.10 -0.93
N LEU A 37 20.64 2.09 -1.36
CA LEU A 37 21.98 1.86 -1.90
C LEU A 37 22.87 1.13 -0.91
N TYR A 38 22.86 1.52 0.36
CA TYR A 38 23.65 0.87 1.40
C TYR A 38 23.26 -0.60 1.60
N PHE A 39 21.99 -0.90 1.81
CA PHE A 39 21.55 -2.27 2.06
C PHE A 39 21.60 -3.15 0.81
N PHE A 40 21.29 -2.59 -0.35
CA PHE A 40 21.29 -3.30 -1.61
C PHE A 40 22.70 -3.55 -2.15
N LEU A 41 23.54 -2.51 -2.25
CA LEU A 41 24.86 -2.61 -2.88
C LEU A 41 25.96 -3.03 -1.90
N VAL A 42 25.95 -2.48 -0.68
CA VAL A 42 27.04 -2.69 0.28
C VAL A 42 26.78 -3.93 1.14
N LYS A 43 25.62 -4.01 1.77
CA LYS A 43 25.28 -5.14 2.66
C LYS A 43 24.77 -6.37 1.93
N LYS A 44 24.30 -6.21 0.68
CA LYS A 44 23.65 -7.29 -0.11
C LYS A 44 22.59 -8.05 0.71
N SER A 45 21.83 -7.29 1.51
CA SER A 45 20.90 -7.82 2.49
C SER A 45 19.56 -8.10 1.82
N PHE A 46 19.35 -9.35 1.39
CA PHE A 46 18.09 -9.80 0.82
C PHE A 46 17.49 -10.89 1.68
N LYS A 47 16.21 -10.73 2.00
CA LYS A 47 15.41 -11.73 2.71
C LYS A 47 14.18 -12.05 1.87
N PHE A 48 13.87 -13.33 1.80
CA PHE A 48 12.65 -13.84 1.17
C PHE A 48 11.87 -14.64 2.22
N PHE A 49 10.56 -14.58 2.15
CA PHE A 49 9.71 -15.43 2.98
C PHE A 49 9.74 -16.86 2.42
N GLU A 50 10.37 -17.77 3.14
CA GLU A 50 10.68 -19.12 2.66
C GLU A 50 9.45 -20.02 2.48
N LYS A 51 8.37 -19.74 3.20
CA LYS A 51 7.14 -20.54 3.18
C LYS A 51 6.21 -20.27 1.99
N ILE A 52 6.49 -19.24 1.19
CA ILE A 52 5.72 -18.98 -0.02
C ILE A 52 6.25 -19.88 -1.12
N GLU A 53 5.36 -20.60 -1.79
CA GLU A 53 5.71 -21.36 -3.01
C GLU A 53 6.47 -20.44 -3.96
N LYS A 54 7.65 -20.91 -4.41
CA LYS A 54 8.63 -20.12 -5.17
C LYS A 54 8.11 -19.46 -6.45
N ASN A 55 6.88 -19.75 -6.84
CA ASN A 55 6.22 -19.29 -8.05
C ASN A 55 5.11 -18.26 -7.80
N THR A 56 4.99 -17.68 -6.60
CA THR A 56 4.04 -16.58 -6.43
C THR A 56 4.56 -15.36 -7.17
N ILE A 57 3.75 -14.83 -8.04
CA ILE A 57 4.08 -13.76 -8.98
C ILE A 57 4.49 -12.47 -8.28
N GLY A 58 3.97 -12.22 -7.07
CA GLY A 58 4.40 -11.10 -6.25
C GLY A 58 5.91 -11.15 -5.97
N VAL A 59 6.43 -12.34 -5.66
CA VAL A 59 7.87 -12.57 -5.42
C VAL A 59 8.69 -12.40 -6.71
N GLU A 60 8.23 -12.98 -7.83
CA GLU A 60 8.92 -12.82 -9.11
C GLU A 60 8.88 -11.39 -9.63
N TYR A 61 7.74 -10.70 -9.49
CA TYR A 61 7.62 -9.30 -9.86
C TYR A 61 8.51 -8.40 -9.01
N SER A 62 8.59 -8.65 -7.71
CA SER A 62 9.49 -7.93 -6.81
C SER A 62 10.95 -8.18 -7.17
N LYS A 63 11.36 -9.43 -7.35
CA LYS A 63 12.71 -9.79 -7.81
C LYS A 63 13.05 -9.07 -9.12
N LYS A 64 12.21 -9.21 -10.14
CA LYS A 64 12.43 -8.59 -11.44
C LYS A 64 12.53 -7.07 -11.35
N SER A 65 11.68 -6.41 -10.56
CA SER A 65 11.73 -4.96 -10.38
C SER A 65 13.04 -4.48 -9.75
N PHE A 66 13.64 -5.26 -8.86
CA PHE A 66 14.94 -4.95 -8.27
C PHE A 66 16.10 -5.21 -9.23
N TYR A 67 16.09 -6.34 -9.95
CA TYR A 67 17.15 -6.71 -10.88
C TYR A 67 17.12 -5.89 -12.18
N ASP A 68 15.95 -5.49 -12.66
CA ASP A 68 15.80 -4.63 -13.85
C ASP A 68 16.19 -3.16 -13.58
N GLY A 69 16.76 -2.85 -12.41
CA GLY A 69 17.25 -1.51 -12.09
C GLY A 69 16.14 -0.46 -11.96
N ARG A 70 14.89 -0.88 -11.72
CA ARG A 70 13.82 0.04 -11.36
C ARG A 70 14.04 0.55 -9.94
N ILE A 71 15.14 1.28 -9.79
CA ILE A 71 15.55 1.95 -8.57
C ILE A 71 14.40 2.82 -8.08
N PRO A 72 14.19 2.92 -6.75
CA PRO A 72 13.19 3.81 -6.18
C PRO A 72 13.46 5.22 -6.68
N ILE A 73 12.65 5.63 -7.63
CA ILE A 73 12.85 6.88 -8.33
C ILE A 73 12.50 8.02 -7.39
N TYR A 74 13.32 9.05 -7.39
CA TYR A 74 13.34 10.35 -6.75
C TYR A 74 12.03 11.14 -6.63
N ARG A 75 10.87 10.56 -6.90
CA ARG A 75 9.62 11.30 -6.83
C ARG A 75 8.67 10.67 -5.84
N PRO A 76 8.06 11.50 -4.94
CA PRO A 76 6.90 11.07 -4.20
C PRO A 76 5.85 10.62 -5.21
N ASP A 77 5.75 9.31 -5.40
CA ASP A 77 4.74 8.74 -6.24
C ASP A 77 3.39 8.97 -5.55
N GLU A 78 2.40 9.46 -6.28
CA GLU A 78 1.01 9.55 -5.84
C GLU A 78 0.56 8.23 -5.21
N ARG A 79 1.04 7.11 -5.74
CA ARG A 79 0.74 5.76 -5.28
C ARG A 79 1.13 5.51 -3.82
N ILE A 80 2.25 6.09 -3.37
CA ILE A 80 2.72 5.89 -1.99
C ILE A 80 1.97 6.83 -1.02
N LEU A 81 1.75 8.08 -1.42
CA LEU A 81 1.17 9.10 -0.54
C LEU A 81 -0.35 9.00 -0.42
N LEU A 82 -1.06 8.69 -1.51
CA LEU A 82 -2.51 8.71 -1.55
C LEU A 82 -3.18 7.76 -0.55
N PRO A 83 -2.72 6.51 -0.33
CA PRO A 83 -3.30 5.65 0.70
C PRO A 83 -3.21 6.26 2.09
N PHE A 84 -2.06 6.85 2.46
CA PHE A 84 -1.89 7.49 3.76
C PHE A 84 -2.80 8.71 3.92
N PHE A 85 -2.95 9.53 2.89
CA PHE A 85 -3.87 10.66 2.93
C PHE A 85 -5.34 10.22 3.01
N ASN A 86 -5.70 9.14 2.32
CA ASN A 86 -7.04 8.60 2.41
C ASN A 86 -7.32 8.00 3.79
N LEU A 87 -6.35 7.35 4.41
CA LEU A 87 -6.43 6.84 5.77
C LEU A 87 -6.68 7.98 6.79
N LEU A 88 -6.04 9.14 6.59
CA LEU A 88 -6.23 10.33 7.42
C LEU A 88 -7.61 11.00 7.26
N SER A 89 -8.48 10.50 6.40
CA SER A 89 -9.88 10.94 6.33
C SER A 89 -10.71 10.48 7.54
N ASP A 90 -10.25 9.49 8.29
CA ASP A 90 -10.83 9.16 9.60
C ASP A 90 -10.30 10.15 10.66
N PRO A 91 -11.15 11.06 11.18
CA PRO A 91 -10.72 12.07 12.15
C PRO A 91 -10.38 11.49 13.52
N ASN A 92 -10.88 10.30 13.82
CA ASN A 92 -10.72 9.62 15.10
C ASN A 92 -9.62 8.55 15.07
N LEU A 93 -8.81 8.51 14.00
CA LEU A 93 -7.76 7.53 13.82
C LEU A 93 -6.70 7.64 14.93
N GLU A 94 -6.57 6.61 15.74
CA GLU A 94 -5.44 6.46 16.67
C GLU A 94 -4.16 6.16 15.89
N LYS A 95 -3.01 6.66 16.40
CA LYS A 95 -1.71 6.54 15.72
C LYS A 95 -0.65 5.85 16.57
N GLU A 96 -1.06 4.86 17.36
CA GLU A 96 -0.11 4.08 18.16
C GLU A 96 0.61 3.04 17.29
N LYS A 97 -0.13 2.19 16.58
CA LYS A 97 0.42 1.09 15.78
C LYS A 97 -0.16 1.08 14.38
N ILE A 98 0.70 1.01 13.38
CA ILE A 98 0.29 0.82 11.98
C ILE A 98 1.00 -0.39 11.39
N LEU A 99 0.27 -1.16 10.58
CA LEU A 99 0.82 -2.20 9.71
C LEU A 99 0.82 -1.72 8.26
N ILE A 100 1.94 -1.86 7.57
CA ILE A 100 2.10 -1.58 6.16
C ILE A 100 2.36 -2.89 5.43
N LEU A 101 1.48 -3.27 4.51
CA LEU A 101 1.56 -4.50 3.74
C LEU A 101 2.11 -4.24 2.34
N GLY A 102 3.20 -4.92 2.01
CA GLY A 102 3.88 -4.84 0.73
C GLY A 102 4.66 -3.56 0.48
N PRO A 103 5.33 -2.97 1.48
CA PRO A 103 6.15 -1.80 1.24
C PRO A 103 7.44 -2.22 0.54
N ARG A 104 7.45 -2.08 -0.77
CA ARG A 104 8.64 -2.40 -1.57
C ARG A 104 9.89 -1.65 -1.11
N TYR A 105 9.70 -0.45 -0.56
CA TYR A 105 10.76 0.45 -0.09
C TYR A 105 10.42 1.04 1.28
N GLU A 106 11.40 1.62 1.94
CA GLU A 106 11.23 2.23 3.27
C GLU A 106 10.40 3.53 3.29
N ASN A 107 10.08 4.09 2.13
CA ASN A 107 9.35 5.36 2.01
C ASN A 107 8.05 5.38 2.80
N GLU A 108 7.26 4.30 2.73
CA GLU A 108 5.98 4.19 3.42
C GLU A 108 6.17 4.17 4.94
N ILE A 109 7.23 3.54 5.43
CA ILE A 109 7.59 3.50 6.87
C ILE A 109 7.90 4.91 7.37
N PHE A 110 8.72 5.66 6.64
CA PHE A 110 9.09 7.02 7.01
C PHE A 110 7.92 8.00 6.86
N ILE A 111 7.03 7.80 5.88
CA ILE A 111 5.78 8.56 5.74
C ILE A 111 4.88 8.30 6.95
N ALA A 112 4.66 7.04 7.33
CA ALA A 112 3.87 6.71 8.51
C ALA A 112 4.42 7.39 9.77
N ARG A 113 5.75 7.42 9.92
CA ARG A 113 6.40 8.15 11.02
C ARG A 113 6.15 9.65 10.94
N ALA A 114 6.27 10.25 9.75
CA ALA A 114 6.10 11.69 9.54
C ALA A 114 4.67 12.18 9.80
N ILE A 115 3.66 11.32 9.58
CA ILE A 115 2.24 11.63 9.88
C ILE A 115 1.83 11.28 11.32
N GLY A 116 2.77 10.79 12.14
CA GLY A 116 2.63 10.69 13.59
C GLY A 116 2.42 9.30 14.16
N PHE A 117 2.52 8.22 13.39
CA PHE A 117 2.47 6.88 13.96
C PHE A 117 3.69 6.58 14.82
N LYS A 118 3.47 6.00 16.01
CA LYS A 118 4.53 5.74 16.98
C LYS A 118 5.25 4.41 16.72
N LYS A 119 4.48 3.35 16.47
CA LYS A 119 5.00 2.00 16.20
C LYS A 119 4.59 1.59 14.79
N ILE A 120 5.56 1.33 13.94
CA ILE A 120 5.35 1.02 12.53
C ILE A 120 5.86 -0.39 12.29
N TYR A 121 4.97 -1.22 11.82
CA TYR A 121 5.23 -2.59 11.38
C TYR A 121 5.11 -2.62 9.87
N ALA A 122 5.99 -3.31 9.21
CA ALA A 122 6.01 -3.40 7.76
C ALA A 122 6.33 -4.83 7.36
N LEU A 123 5.50 -5.42 6.49
CA LEU A 123 5.59 -6.81 6.10
C LEU A 123 5.49 -6.94 4.59
N ASP A 124 6.43 -7.65 4.00
CA ASP A 124 6.45 -8.00 2.57
C ASP A 124 6.95 -9.44 2.39
N THR A 125 6.68 -10.04 1.26
CA THR A 125 7.24 -11.34 0.88
C THR A 125 8.73 -11.28 0.55
N PHE A 126 9.24 -10.09 0.30
CA PHE A 126 10.63 -9.79 0.01
C PHE A 126 11.08 -8.50 0.71
N SER A 127 12.28 -8.50 1.26
CA SER A 127 12.87 -7.29 1.84
C SER A 127 14.36 -7.21 1.66
N TYR A 128 14.86 -6.00 1.41
CA TYR A 128 16.27 -5.62 1.55
C TYR A 128 16.54 -4.89 2.87
N SER A 129 15.50 -4.42 3.51
CA SER A 129 15.55 -3.54 4.67
C SER A 129 15.38 -4.30 5.99
N PRO A 130 16.13 -3.96 7.04
CA PRO A 130 15.90 -4.46 8.38
C PRO A 130 14.58 -3.92 9.00
N LEU A 131 13.97 -2.89 8.40
CA LEU A 131 12.71 -2.30 8.87
C LEU A 131 11.47 -3.00 8.30
N VAL A 132 11.65 -3.97 7.39
CA VAL A 132 10.56 -4.72 6.78
C VAL A 132 10.74 -6.20 7.12
N GLU A 133 9.77 -6.75 7.82
CA GLU A 133 9.70 -8.17 8.13
C GLU A 133 9.27 -8.95 6.87
N THR A 134 9.77 -10.17 6.73
CA THR A 134 9.31 -11.05 5.66
C THR A 134 8.15 -11.90 6.14
N GLY A 135 7.04 -11.93 5.38
CA GLY A 135 5.84 -12.66 5.76
C GLY A 135 4.77 -12.70 4.67
N ASP A 136 3.63 -13.28 5.01
CA ASP A 136 2.50 -13.48 4.13
C ASP A 136 1.27 -12.72 4.64
N MET A 137 0.67 -11.87 3.80
CA MET A 137 -0.56 -11.15 4.17
C MET A 137 -1.78 -12.06 4.34
N HIS A 138 -1.71 -13.31 3.87
CA HIS A 138 -2.77 -14.31 4.06
C HIS A 138 -2.66 -15.05 5.39
N ASN A 139 -1.59 -14.83 6.16
CA ASN A 139 -1.37 -15.43 7.48
C ASN A 139 -0.50 -14.49 8.31
N LEU A 140 -1.12 -13.46 8.89
CA LEU A 140 -0.44 -12.44 9.69
C LEU A 140 -0.14 -12.97 11.09
N GLU A 141 1.14 -13.06 11.43
CA GLU A 141 1.61 -13.56 12.74
C GLU A 141 1.45 -12.49 13.85
N TYR A 142 0.32 -11.75 13.83
CA TYR A 142 -0.04 -10.76 14.84
C TYR A 142 -1.34 -11.17 15.55
N PRO A 143 -1.52 -10.81 16.83
CA PRO A 143 -2.76 -11.09 17.55
C PRO A 143 -3.95 -10.33 16.94
N GLU A 144 -5.15 -10.76 17.29
CA GLU A 144 -6.38 -10.02 17.01
C GLU A 144 -6.33 -8.63 17.65
N ASP A 145 -7.02 -7.66 17.07
CA ASP A 145 -7.18 -6.30 17.61
C ASP A 145 -5.86 -5.63 18.01
N PHE A 146 -4.83 -5.76 17.16
CA PHE A 146 -3.49 -5.28 17.48
C PHE A 146 -3.14 -3.91 16.86
N PHE A 147 -3.63 -3.61 15.64
CA PHE A 147 -3.29 -2.40 14.92
C PHE A 147 -4.40 -1.36 14.94
N ASP A 148 -4.04 -0.10 15.08
CA ASP A 148 -4.95 1.03 14.95
C ASP A 148 -5.19 1.38 13.47
N ALA A 149 -4.19 1.10 12.63
CA ALA A 149 -4.28 1.33 11.19
C ALA A 149 -3.57 0.24 10.39
N ILE A 150 -4.09 -0.04 9.18
CA ILE A 150 -3.46 -0.90 8.19
C ILE A 150 -3.43 -0.17 6.84
N VAL A 151 -2.29 -0.21 6.16
CA VAL A 151 -2.13 0.27 4.78
C VAL A 151 -1.74 -0.90 3.88
N CYS A 152 -2.60 -1.22 2.91
CA CYS A 152 -2.34 -2.17 1.84
C CYS A 152 -2.32 -1.44 0.50
N GLY A 153 -1.19 -0.81 0.20
CA GLY A 153 -1.01 0.00 -1.00
C GLY A 153 -0.61 -0.85 -2.21
N TRP A 154 -1.56 -1.11 -3.15
CA TRP A 154 -1.32 -1.83 -4.43
C TRP A 154 -0.99 -3.33 -4.28
N THR A 155 -0.78 -3.82 -3.08
CA THR A 155 -0.30 -5.18 -2.78
C THR A 155 -1.41 -6.21 -2.95
N LEU A 156 -2.67 -5.86 -2.63
CA LEU A 156 -3.80 -6.77 -2.74
C LEU A 156 -4.00 -7.32 -4.16
N SER A 157 -3.62 -6.56 -5.18
CA SER A 157 -3.67 -7.00 -6.58
C SER A 157 -2.76 -8.21 -6.90
N TYR A 158 -1.82 -8.52 -6.02
CA TYR A 158 -0.91 -9.66 -6.13
C TYR A 158 -1.30 -10.83 -5.22
N SER A 159 -2.46 -10.72 -4.55
CA SER A 159 -2.98 -11.77 -3.69
C SER A 159 -3.49 -12.96 -4.50
N THR A 160 -3.17 -14.16 -4.06
CA THR A 160 -3.75 -15.41 -4.58
C THR A 160 -5.12 -15.68 -3.99
N ASP A 161 -5.42 -15.12 -2.81
CA ASP A 161 -6.71 -15.23 -2.11
C ASP A 161 -7.02 -13.88 -1.43
N PRO A 162 -7.62 -12.93 -2.17
CA PRO A 162 -7.94 -11.62 -1.62
C PRO A 162 -8.88 -11.67 -0.40
N GLN A 163 -9.80 -12.63 -0.35
CA GLN A 163 -10.72 -12.77 0.78
C GLN A 163 -9.96 -13.13 2.06
N LYS A 164 -9.04 -14.09 1.97
CA LYS A 164 -8.21 -14.49 3.11
C LYS A 164 -7.33 -13.35 3.60
N ALA A 165 -6.71 -12.59 2.68
CA ALA A 165 -5.90 -11.43 3.03
C ALA A 165 -6.74 -10.35 3.74
N CYS A 166 -7.96 -10.05 3.25
CA CYS A 166 -8.86 -9.09 3.89
C CYS A 166 -9.38 -9.56 5.25
N ASN A 167 -9.66 -10.86 5.39
CA ASN A 167 -10.03 -11.44 6.69
C ASN A 167 -8.91 -11.29 7.73
N GLU A 168 -7.66 -11.54 7.34
CA GLU A 168 -6.49 -11.35 8.21
C GLU A 168 -6.31 -9.88 8.59
N MET A 169 -6.42 -8.95 7.62
CA MET A 169 -6.40 -7.51 7.92
C MET A 169 -7.50 -7.13 8.90
N SER A 170 -8.73 -7.61 8.70
CA SER A 170 -9.87 -7.34 9.59
C SER A 170 -9.66 -7.95 10.97
N ARG A 171 -9.05 -9.13 11.08
CA ARG A 171 -8.77 -9.81 12.33
C ARG A 171 -7.78 -9.01 13.19
N VAL A 172 -6.66 -8.61 12.60
CA VAL A 172 -5.60 -7.89 13.34
C VAL A 172 -5.89 -6.41 13.55
N LEU A 173 -6.92 -5.86 12.89
CA LEU A 173 -7.36 -4.48 13.06
C LEU A 173 -8.18 -4.35 14.34
N LYS A 174 -7.87 -3.36 15.17
CA LYS A 174 -8.63 -3.05 16.41
C LYS A 174 -10.03 -2.53 16.11
N LYS A 175 -10.91 -2.63 17.09
CA LYS A 175 -12.14 -1.83 17.12
C LYS A 175 -11.78 -0.34 16.99
N ASN A 176 -12.57 0.40 16.23
CA ASN A 176 -12.32 1.78 15.84
C ASN A 176 -11.05 2.01 15.00
N GLY A 177 -10.33 0.94 14.63
CA GLY A 177 -9.20 1.02 13.73
C GLY A 177 -9.63 1.14 12.27
N SER A 178 -8.72 1.64 11.41
CA SER A 178 -9.00 1.87 10.00
C SER A 178 -8.02 1.13 9.08
N VAL A 179 -8.54 0.49 8.04
CA VAL A 179 -7.75 -0.12 6.97
C VAL A 179 -7.96 0.63 5.67
N VAL A 180 -6.88 0.98 5.00
CA VAL A 180 -6.90 1.54 3.65
C VAL A 180 -6.32 0.56 2.66
N VAL A 181 -7.04 0.37 1.56
CA VAL A 181 -6.58 -0.45 0.43
C VAL A 181 -6.56 0.40 -0.83
N ALA A 182 -5.47 0.26 -1.59
CA ALA A 182 -5.32 0.92 -2.88
C ALA A 182 -5.07 -0.10 -3.97
N VAL A 183 -5.74 0.07 -5.10
CA VAL A 183 -5.57 -0.75 -6.31
C VAL A 183 -5.55 0.13 -7.56
N GLU A 184 -5.07 -0.44 -8.65
CA GLU A 184 -5.15 0.20 -9.96
C GLU A 184 -6.45 -0.18 -10.65
N LYS A 185 -7.29 0.81 -10.91
CA LYS A 185 -8.49 0.69 -11.73
C LYS A 185 -8.10 0.89 -13.18
N VAL A 186 -8.44 -0.06 -14.02
CA VAL A 186 -8.16 -0.01 -15.46
C VAL A 186 -9.45 0.05 -16.28
N SER A 187 -9.40 0.63 -17.47
CA SER A 187 -10.53 0.69 -18.38
C SER A 187 -10.93 -0.70 -18.88
N LEU A 188 -12.20 -0.88 -19.30
CA LEU A 188 -12.68 -2.14 -19.87
C LEU A 188 -11.80 -2.60 -21.04
N LYS A 189 -11.46 -1.69 -21.95
CA LYS A 189 -10.60 -1.96 -23.10
C LYS A 189 -9.21 -2.47 -22.72
N GLU A 190 -8.64 -1.98 -21.62
CA GLU A 190 -7.35 -2.46 -21.13
C GLU A 190 -7.46 -3.82 -20.45
N ARG A 191 -8.57 -4.07 -19.74
CA ARG A 191 -8.87 -5.38 -19.14
C ARG A 191 -8.95 -6.48 -20.20
N GLU A 192 -9.65 -6.23 -21.32
CA GLU A 192 -9.74 -7.17 -22.44
C GLU A 192 -8.37 -7.48 -23.03
N LYS A 193 -7.48 -6.47 -23.14
CA LYS A 193 -6.08 -6.69 -23.57
C LYS A 193 -5.27 -7.52 -22.58
N GLU A 194 -5.50 -7.34 -21.27
CA GLU A 194 -4.83 -8.14 -20.23
C GLU A 194 -5.28 -9.60 -20.30
N GLU A 195 -6.57 -9.86 -20.47
CA GLU A 195 -7.12 -11.23 -20.64
C GLU A 195 -6.48 -11.94 -21.82
N SER A 196 -6.27 -11.23 -22.94
CA SER A 196 -5.65 -11.81 -24.13
C SER A 196 -4.18 -12.21 -23.93
N LYS A 197 -3.47 -11.56 -22.99
CA LYS A 197 -2.05 -11.79 -22.72
C LYS A 197 -1.76 -12.92 -21.71
N LYS A 198 -2.80 -13.54 -21.11
CA LYS A 198 -2.65 -14.59 -20.08
C LYS A 198 -1.56 -14.27 -19.06
N ILE A 199 -1.56 -13.06 -18.51
CA ILE A 199 -0.64 -12.67 -17.45
C ILE A 199 -1.08 -13.39 -16.19
N THR A 200 -0.40 -14.50 -15.84
CA THR A 200 -0.73 -15.29 -14.66
C THR A 200 -0.25 -14.60 -13.39
N GLY A 201 -1.07 -14.61 -12.32
CA GLY A 201 -0.78 -14.29 -10.91
C GLY A 201 -0.74 -12.82 -10.51
N ILE A 202 -1.27 -11.96 -11.32
CA ILE A 202 -1.79 -10.65 -10.91
C ILE A 202 -3.30 -10.75 -11.12
N LEU A 203 -4.10 -10.13 -10.26
CA LEU A 203 -5.51 -9.98 -10.53
C LEU A 203 -5.69 -9.12 -11.77
N THR A 204 -5.86 -9.76 -12.92
CA THR A 204 -5.98 -9.12 -14.23
C THR A 204 -7.36 -9.41 -14.84
N GLY A 205 -7.74 -8.62 -15.82
CA GLY A 205 -9.00 -8.81 -16.52
C GLY A 205 -10.21 -8.83 -15.58
N SER A 206 -11.01 -9.88 -15.66
CA SER A 206 -12.22 -10.07 -14.85
C SER A 206 -11.97 -10.30 -13.35
N SER A 207 -10.78 -10.78 -12.98
CA SER A 207 -10.42 -11.01 -11.58
C SER A 207 -9.99 -9.75 -10.82
N ARG A 208 -9.83 -8.60 -11.49
CA ARG A 208 -9.45 -7.35 -10.83
C ARG A 208 -10.52 -6.86 -9.86
N ILE A 209 -10.08 -6.54 -8.65
CA ILE A 209 -10.90 -5.85 -7.65
C ILE A 209 -10.70 -4.35 -7.88
N GLN A 210 -11.75 -3.64 -8.29
CA GLN A 210 -11.65 -2.22 -8.63
C GLN A 210 -12.95 -1.43 -8.46
N THR A 211 -13.95 -2.02 -7.80
CA THR A 211 -15.22 -1.35 -7.49
C THR A 211 -15.50 -1.40 -6.00
N LYS A 212 -16.26 -0.41 -5.52
CA LYS A 212 -16.66 -0.36 -4.12
C LYS A 212 -17.39 -1.64 -3.70
N ASP A 213 -18.34 -2.12 -4.49
CA ASP A 213 -19.13 -3.33 -4.17
C ASP A 213 -18.26 -4.59 -4.01
N GLN A 214 -17.17 -4.69 -4.79
CA GLN A 214 -16.23 -5.80 -4.65
C GLN A 214 -15.46 -5.69 -3.32
N PHE A 215 -15.05 -4.48 -2.94
CA PHE A 215 -14.38 -4.25 -1.66
C PHE A 215 -15.32 -4.40 -0.46
N ASP A 216 -16.59 -3.96 -0.57
CA ASP A 216 -17.58 -4.13 0.49
C ASP A 216 -17.81 -5.61 0.82
N LYS A 217 -17.76 -6.49 -0.18
CA LYS A 217 -17.83 -7.94 0.03
C LYS A 217 -16.61 -8.51 0.72
N LEU A 218 -15.40 -8.00 0.38
CA LEU A 218 -14.14 -8.46 0.97
C LEU A 218 -13.97 -8.00 2.43
N PHE A 219 -14.52 -6.84 2.77
CA PHE A 219 -14.47 -6.25 4.12
C PHE A 219 -15.86 -6.23 4.77
N GLU A 220 -16.59 -7.34 4.61
CA GLU A 220 -17.93 -7.48 5.21
C GLU A 220 -17.86 -7.20 6.72
N GLY A 221 -18.80 -6.39 7.22
CA GLY A 221 -18.85 -5.98 8.63
C GLY A 221 -18.02 -4.74 8.99
N LEU A 222 -17.21 -4.20 8.07
CA LEU A 222 -16.53 -2.92 8.25
C LEU A 222 -17.29 -1.78 7.59
N GLU A 223 -17.23 -0.59 8.18
CA GLU A 223 -17.86 0.62 7.65
C GLU A 223 -16.95 1.32 6.63
N CYS A 224 -17.46 1.64 5.44
CA CYS A 224 -16.72 2.42 4.46
C CYS A 224 -16.67 3.90 4.87
N VAL A 225 -15.49 4.39 5.23
CA VAL A 225 -15.26 5.79 5.66
C VAL A 225 -15.05 6.72 4.47
N SER A 226 -14.27 6.30 3.48
CA SER A 226 -13.94 7.15 2.34
C SER A 226 -13.58 6.34 1.10
N VAL A 227 -13.86 6.94 -0.06
CA VAL A 227 -13.49 6.39 -1.37
C VAL A 227 -12.84 7.49 -2.19
N PHE A 228 -11.66 7.19 -2.72
CA PHE A 228 -11.01 8.01 -3.74
C PHE A 228 -11.01 7.26 -5.07
N ASP A 229 -11.74 7.79 -6.05
CA ASP A 229 -11.84 7.26 -7.41
C ASP A 229 -11.51 8.37 -8.41
N ASP A 230 -10.34 8.31 -9.03
CA ASP A 230 -9.98 9.26 -10.08
C ASP A 230 -10.63 8.88 -11.42
N LYS A 231 -11.85 9.32 -11.63
CA LYS A 231 -12.68 9.01 -12.81
C LYS A 231 -12.21 9.65 -14.12
N LYS A 232 -11.10 10.36 -14.16
CA LYS A 232 -10.68 11.13 -15.33
C LYS A 232 -10.05 10.25 -16.40
N GLY A 233 -10.84 9.57 -17.22
CA GLY A 233 -10.53 9.13 -18.60
C GLY A 233 -9.16 8.52 -18.91
N LYS A 234 -8.39 8.13 -17.91
CA LYS A 234 -7.07 7.54 -18.05
C LYS A 234 -7.20 6.03 -18.32
N VAL A 235 -6.24 5.48 -19.00
CA VAL A 235 -6.09 4.04 -19.22
C VAL A 235 -6.07 3.31 -17.88
N SER A 236 -5.39 3.89 -16.88
CA SER A 236 -5.40 3.43 -15.49
C SER A 236 -5.47 4.60 -14.51
N SER A 237 -6.09 4.37 -13.35
CA SER A 237 -6.22 5.37 -12.29
C SER A 237 -6.21 4.72 -10.91
N PRO A 238 -5.77 5.44 -9.85
CA PRO A 238 -5.86 4.94 -8.49
C PRO A 238 -7.31 4.83 -8.04
N PHE A 239 -7.66 3.70 -7.43
CA PHE A 239 -8.86 3.50 -6.65
C PHE A 239 -8.44 3.16 -5.22
N ILE A 240 -8.88 3.96 -4.25
CA ILE A 240 -8.46 3.85 -2.86
C ILE A 240 -9.71 3.90 -1.99
N ILE A 241 -9.79 2.99 -1.04
CA ILE A 241 -10.92 2.89 -0.14
C ILE A 241 -10.43 2.68 1.28
N THR A 242 -11.09 3.33 2.23
CA THR A 242 -10.83 3.19 3.66
C THR A 242 -12.05 2.62 4.36
N TYR A 243 -11.82 1.57 5.13
CA TYR A 243 -12.80 0.96 6.01
C TYR A 243 -12.42 1.12 7.47
N LYS A 244 -13.44 1.15 8.34
CA LYS A 244 -13.32 1.20 9.79
C LYS A 244 -14.00 0.00 10.42
N LYS A 245 -13.36 -0.60 11.42
CA LYS A 245 -13.92 -1.68 12.24
C LYS A 245 -14.68 -1.06 13.41
N ASN A 246 -15.99 -1.32 13.51
CA ASN A 246 -16.85 -0.83 14.60
C ASN A 246 -16.76 -1.71 15.84
#